data_3cd6eb4c2511147897cfa6161c0d8dcb
#
_entry.id   3cd6eb4c2511147897cfa6161c0d8dcb
#
_cell.length_a   1.000
_cell.length_b   1.000
_cell.length_c   1.000
_cell.angle_alpha   90.00
_cell.angle_beta   90.00
_cell.angle_gamma   90.00
#
_symmetry.space_group_name_H-M   'P 1'
#
loop_
_entity.id
_entity.type
_entity.pdbx_description
1 polymer ?
#
loop_
_entity_poly.entity_id
_entity_poly.type
_entity_poly.pdbx_seq_one_letter_code
_entity_poly.pdbx_strand_id
1 'polypeptide(L)'
;MDITGNTIFIPGATSGIGLALALALKDRGNTVVVGGRRTELLEQVATEHPGIGTVRIDTTDAASIQAAAKDVLARYPELNVLVTMAGVMRAEDWHQPGTFLESAENVVTTNVLGPIRLIAAFVEHLRTRPDATIVTVSSGLAFTPLKVTPSYNASKAAIHMLSESLRLQLADTPVRVVELVPPSVQTDLMPGQAENDQAMPLDEFVAEVLGIVETQPEVKEIQVERVKFLRYGEARGDYDQVVATLNGTDPHGK
;
A
#
# COMPACT_ATOMS: atom_id res chain seq x y z
N MET A 1 2.90 12.82 10.34
CA MET A 1 3.79 13.05 9.17
C MET A 1 3.44 14.42 8.60
N ASP A 2 4.41 15.28 8.37
CA ASP A 2 4.19 16.47 7.55
C ASP A 2 3.89 16.03 6.12
N ILE A 3 3.06 16.79 5.39
CA ILE A 3 2.68 16.45 4.02
C ILE A 3 3.60 17.11 2.97
N THR A 4 4.54 17.94 3.41
CA THR A 4 5.45 18.72 2.56
C THR A 4 6.91 18.53 2.97
N GLY A 5 7.83 18.79 2.06
CA GLY A 5 9.28 18.82 2.34
C GLY A 5 9.92 17.44 2.59
N ASN A 6 9.23 16.36 2.31
CA ASN A 6 9.77 15.00 2.46
C ASN A 6 10.50 14.53 1.21
N THR A 7 11.35 13.54 1.41
CA THR A 7 11.87 12.69 0.35
C THR A 7 11.27 11.29 0.51
N ILE A 8 10.43 10.89 -0.45
CA ILE A 8 9.52 9.74 -0.35
C ILE A 8 9.88 8.69 -1.38
N PHE A 9 10.02 7.42 -0.97
CA PHE A 9 10.14 6.28 -1.87
C PHE A 9 8.88 5.42 -1.86
N ILE A 10 8.30 5.16 -3.04
CA ILE A 10 7.05 4.42 -3.22
C ILE A 10 7.26 3.27 -4.21
N PRO A 11 7.81 2.10 -3.81
CA PRO A 11 7.84 0.91 -4.64
C PRO A 11 6.43 0.39 -4.91
N GLY A 12 6.12 0.07 -6.19
CA GLY A 12 4.78 -0.30 -6.64
C GLY A 12 3.92 0.87 -7.11
N ALA A 13 4.54 2.01 -7.47
CA ALA A 13 3.84 3.24 -7.84
C ALA A 13 3.94 3.59 -9.33
N THR A 14 3.95 2.59 -10.22
CA THR A 14 3.90 2.82 -11.68
C THR A 14 2.47 2.97 -12.23
N SER A 15 1.44 2.79 -11.40
CA SER A 15 0.02 2.92 -11.76
C SER A 15 -0.86 3.01 -10.50
N GLY A 16 -2.16 3.21 -10.69
CA GLY A 16 -3.19 3.14 -9.64
C GLY A 16 -2.94 4.07 -8.45
N ILE A 17 -3.29 3.61 -7.25
CA ILE A 17 -3.16 4.40 -6.01
C ILE A 17 -1.73 4.91 -5.81
N GLY A 18 -0.72 4.06 -6.07
CA GLY A 18 0.67 4.41 -5.85
C GLY A 18 1.13 5.59 -6.71
N LEU A 19 0.81 5.57 -8.00
CA LEU A 19 1.16 6.68 -8.92
C LEU A 19 0.37 7.95 -8.58
N ALA A 20 -0.93 7.82 -8.35
CA ALA A 20 -1.77 8.97 -8.04
C ALA A 20 -1.33 9.68 -6.74
N LEU A 21 -0.99 8.93 -5.69
CA LEU A 21 -0.41 9.49 -4.46
C LEU A 21 0.98 10.11 -4.71
N ALA A 22 1.83 9.46 -5.52
CA ALA A 22 3.15 9.98 -5.85
C ALA A 22 3.07 11.35 -6.51
N LEU A 23 2.17 11.52 -7.49
CA LEU A 23 1.94 12.79 -8.18
C LEU A 23 1.39 13.86 -7.24
N ALA A 24 0.37 13.53 -6.48
CA ALA A 24 -0.26 14.47 -5.55
C ALA A 24 0.68 14.90 -4.41
N LEU A 25 1.58 14.03 -3.96
CA LEU A 25 2.63 14.37 -2.98
C LEU A 25 3.73 15.22 -3.61
N LYS A 26 4.15 14.94 -4.85
CA LYS A 26 5.09 15.78 -5.58
C LYS A 26 4.57 17.21 -5.74
N ASP A 27 3.29 17.35 -6.11
CA ASP A 27 2.66 18.67 -6.29
C ASP A 27 2.57 19.49 -4.99
N ARG A 28 2.75 18.83 -3.83
CA ARG A 28 2.88 19.45 -2.51
C ARG A 28 4.33 19.76 -2.11
N GLY A 29 5.26 19.69 -3.06
CA GLY A 29 6.66 20.07 -2.82
C GLY A 29 7.53 18.99 -2.17
N ASN A 30 7.11 17.72 -2.26
CA ASN A 30 7.96 16.60 -1.86
C ASN A 30 8.86 16.13 -3.01
N THR A 31 10.03 15.61 -2.68
CA THR A 31 10.84 14.80 -3.59
C THR A 31 10.30 13.39 -3.60
N VAL A 32 9.81 12.91 -4.74
CA VAL A 32 9.18 11.60 -4.83
C VAL A 32 9.94 10.69 -5.79
N VAL A 33 10.20 9.45 -5.34
CA VAL A 33 10.81 8.38 -6.13
C VAL A 33 9.82 7.23 -6.21
N VAL A 34 9.49 6.81 -7.43
CA VAL A 34 8.62 5.64 -7.66
C VAL A 34 9.43 4.43 -8.07
N GLY A 35 9.03 3.26 -7.59
CA GLY A 35 9.65 1.99 -7.93
C GLY A 35 8.71 1.05 -8.66
N GLY A 36 9.25 0.23 -9.57
CA GLY A 36 8.49 -0.81 -10.26
C GLY A 36 9.36 -1.78 -11.04
N ARG A 37 8.76 -2.88 -11.51
CA ARG A 37 9.45 -3.93 -12.26
C ARG A 37 9.59 -3.62 -13.75
N ARG A 38 8.59 -2.92 -14.31
CA ARG A 38 8.46 -2.66 -15.75
C ARG A 38 9.21 -1.38 -16.10
N THR A 39 10.33 -1.52 -16.80
CA THR A 39 11.20 -0.39 -17.17
C THR A 39 10.46 0.61 -18.06
N GLU A 40 9.64 0.11 -18.99
CA GLU A 40 8.87 0.93 -19.93
C GLU A 40 7.90 1.88 -19.20
N LEU A 41 7.24 1.39 -18.14
CA LEU A 41 6.35 2.24 -17.33
C LEU A 41 7.13 3.25 -16.47
N LEU A 42 8.32 2.90 -16.01
CA LEU A 42 9.17 3.84 -15.27
C LEU A 42 9.67 4.97 -16.18
N GLU A 43 10.04 4.65 -17.43
CA GLU A 43 10.42 5.63 -18.45
C GLU A 43 9.24 6.52 -18.84
N GLN A 44 8.05 5.94 -18.99
CA GLN A 44 6.82 6.69 -19.23
C GLN A 44 6.54 7.67 -18.09
N VAL A 45 6.56 7.22 -16.82
CA VAL A 45 6.36 8.08 -15.65
C VAL A 45 7.39 9.21 -15.61
N ALA A 46 8.67 8.93 -15.87
CA ALA A 46 9.71 9.96 -15.89
C ALA A 46 9.52 11.01 -16.99
N THR A 47 8.97 10.59 -18.14
CA THR A 47 8.71 11.46 -19.29
C THR A 47 7.47 12.31 -19.10
N GLU A 48 6.37 11.69 -18.65
CA GLU A 48 5.07 12.37 -18.49
C GLU A 48 5.03 13.25 -17.22
N HIS A 49 5.83 12.91 -16.21
CA HIS A 49 5.85 13.59 -14.91
C HIS A 49 7.28 14.05 -14.51
N PRO A 50 7.83 15.06 -15.19
CA PRO A 50 9.16 15.56 -14.89
C PRO A 50 9.32 15.92 -13.41
N GLY A 51 10.43 15.49 -12.80
CA GLY A 51 10.72 15.68 -11.38
C GLY A 51 10.33 14.50 -10.48
N ILE A 52 9.64 13.46 -11.02
CA ILE A 52 9.53 12.17 -10.35
C ILE A 52 10.82 11.37 -10.59
N GLY A 53 11.45 10.92 -9.51
CA GLY A 53 12.54 9.95 -9.59
C GLY A 53 12.00 8.55 -9.88
N THR A 54 12.76 7.73 -10.62
CA THR A 54 12.38 6.35 -10.89
C THR A 54 13.48 5.37 -10.52
N VAL A 55 13.11 4.16 -10.09
CA VAL A 55 14.03 3.07 -9.81
C VAL A 55 13.40 1.72 -10.15
N ARG A 56 14.18 0.87 -10.83
CA ARG A 56 13.73 -0.50 -11.10
C ARG A 56 13.86 -1.34 -9.83
N ILE A 57 12.76 -1.97 -9.42
CA ILE A 57 12.71 -2.84 -8.24
C ILE A 57 11.68 -3.95 -8.43
N ASP A 58 12.05 -5.17 -8.08
CA ASP A 58 11.12 -6.28 -7.87
C ASP A 58 11.01 -6.57 -6.37
N THR A 59 9.86 -6.30 -5.79
CA THR A 59 9.62 -6.49 -4.35
C THR A 59 9.47 -7.96 -3.95
N THR A 60 9.42 -8.89 -4.90
CA THR A 60 9.44 -10.33 -4.64
C THR A 60 10.87 -10.87 -4.53
N ASP A 61 11.87 -10.14 -5.04
CA ASP A 61 13.28 -10.51 -5.05
C ASP A 61 14.08 -9.70 -4.02
N ALA A 62 14.64 -10.39 -3.04
CA ALA A 62 15.45 -9.76 -1.99
C ALA A 62 16.72 -9.06 -2.53
N ALA A 63 17.36 -9.62 -3.56
CA ALA A 63 18.54 -9.01 -4.17
C ALA A 63 18.19 -7.72 -4.92
N SER A 64 17.05 -7.71 -5.64
CA SER A 64 16.52 -6.52 -6.28
C SER A 64 16.20 -5.41 -5.28
N ILE A 65 15.60 -5.76 -4.13
CA ILE A 65 15.32 -4.80 -3.05
C ILE A 65 16.62 -4.18 -2.51
N GLN A 66 17.65 -4.98 -2.23
CA GLN A 66 18.93 -4.49 -1.71
C GLN A 66 19.63 -3.57 -2.73
N ALA A 67 19.63 -3.94 -4.01
CA ALA A 67 20.20 -3.11 -5.07
C ALA A 67 19.47 -1.76 -5.21
N ALA A 68 18.13 -1.79 -5.21
CA ALA A 68 17.30 -0.59 -5.28
C ALA A 68 17.49 0.31 -4.04
N ALA A 69 17.56 -0.28 -2.84
CA ALA A 69 17.81 0.48 -1.61
C ALA A 69 19.15 1.22 -1.66
N LYS A 70 20.22 0.53 -2.10
CA LYS A 70 21.54 1.14 -2.26
C LYS A 70 21.51 2.30 -3.25
N ASP A 71 20.85 2.13 -4.41
CA ASP A 71 20.73 3.18 -5.43
C ASP A 71 19.90 4.38 -4.94
N VAL A 72 18.74 4.12 -4.33
CA VAL A 72 17.86 5.16 -3.80
C VAL A 72 18.57 5.98 -2.71
N LEU A 73 19.20 5.32 -1.73
CA LEU A 73 19.88 6.01 -0.63
C LEU A 73 21.13 6.79 -1.10
N ALA A 74 21.80 6.33 -2.16
CA ALA A 74 22.92 7.08 -2.75
C ALA A 74 22.45 8.33 -3.49
N ARG A 75 21.32 8.27 -4.21
CA ARG A 75 20.76 9.41 -4.97
C ARG A 75 19.93 10.36 -4.09
N TYR A 76 19.31 9.83 -3.05
CA TYR A 76 18.38 10.56 -2.18
C TYR A 76 18.73 10.33 -0.70
N PRO A 77 19.88 10.84 -0.22
CA PRO A 77 20.35 10.64 1.15
C PRO A 77 19.42 11.27 2.20
N GLU A 78 18.54 12.18 1.80
CA GLU A 78 17.54 12.82 2.66
C GLU A 78 16.22 12.02 2.79
N LEU A 79 16.16 10.80 2.23
CA LEU A 79 14.96 9.96 2.28
C LEU A 79 14.50 9.77 3.72
N ASN A 80 13.26 10.17 3.99
CA ASN A 80 12.65 10.07 5.31
C ASN A 80 11.28 9.37 5.29
N VAL A 81 10.72 9.06 4.11
CA VAL A 81 9.44 8.35 4.01
C VAL A 81 9.55 7.14 3.08
N LEU A 82 9.18 5.97 3.59
CA LEU A 82 9.04 4.73 2.81
C LEU A 82 7.55 4.33 2.79
N VAL A 83 6.98 4.15 1.58
CA VAL A 83 5.60 3.66 1.41
C VAL A 83 5.64 2.27 0.79
N THR A 84 5.24 1.22 1.52
CA THR A 84 5.25 -0.16 1.00
C THR A 84 3.99 -0.45 0.18
N MET A 85 3.88 0.20 -1.01
CA MET A 85 2.67 0.21 -1.83
C MET A 85 2.48 -1.05 -2.67
N ALA A 86 3.57 -1.73 -3.07
CA ALA A 86 3.48 -2.87 -3.97
C ALA A 86 2.58 -3.97 -3.42
N GLY A 87 1.65 -4.44 -4.24
CA GLY A 87 0.73 -5.50 -3.88
C GLY A 87 0.04 -6.09 -5.10
N VAL A 88 -0.44 -7.31 -4.94
CA VAL A 88 -1.23 -8.05 -5.94
C VAL A 88 -2.48 -8.63 -5.28
N MET A 89 -3.55 -8.74 -6.06
CA MET A 89 -4.81 -9.37 -5.66
C MET A 89 -5.23 -10.33 -6.76
N ARG A 90 -5.71 -11.53 -6.37
CA ARG A 90 -6.14 -12.57 -7.30
C ARG A 90 -7.42 -13.21 -6.78
N ALA A 91 -8.32 -13.54 -7.70
CA ALA A 91 -9.42 -14.44 -7.39
C ALA A 91 -8.90 -15.88 -7.29
N GLU A 92 -9.37 -16.60 -6.29
CA GLU A 92 -8.93 -17.96 -5.96
C GLU A 92 -10.15 -18.88 -5.74
N ASP A 93 -10.10 -20.07 -6.29
CA ASP A 93 -11.09 -21.13 -6.01
C ASP A 93 -10.45 -22.23 -5.14
N TRP A 94 -10.70 -22.19 -3.86
CA TRP A 94 -10.14 -23.15 -2.89
C TRP A 94 -10.77 -24.54 -2.94
N HIS A 95 -11.81 -24.74 -3.76
CA HIS A 95 -12.31 -26.08 -4.09
C HIS A 95 -11.40 -26.84 -5.08
N GLN A 96 -10.45 -26.12 -5.70
CA GLN A 96 -9.54 -26.66 -6.71
C GLN A 96 -8.07 -26.51 -6.26
N PRO A 97 -7.55 -27.44 -5.42
CA PRO A 97 -6.22 -27.30 -4.79
C PRO A 97 -5.07 -27.06 -5.77
N GLY A 98 -5.16 -27.57 -7.00
CA GLY A 98 -4.13 -27.42 -8.02
C GLY A 98 -4.01 -26.01 -8.63
N THR A 99 -4.93 -25.09 -8.33
CA THR A 99 -4.99 -23.77 -8.98
C THR A 99 -4.68 -22.60 -8.06
N PHE A 100 -4.99 -22.70 -6.77
CA PHE A 100 -4.84 -21.56 -5.86
C PHE A 100 -3.46 -21.44 -5.21
N LEU A 101 -2.69 -22.53 -5.05
CA LEU A 101 -1.45 -22.54 -4.26
C LEU A 101 -0.41 -21.58 -4.81
N GLU A 102 -0.15 -21.60 -6.12
CA GLU A 102 0.79 -20.69 -6.77
C GLU A 102 0.35 -19.22 -6.59
N SER A 103 -0.96 -18.95 -6.72
CA SER A 103 -1.54 -17.64 -6.46
C SER A 103 -1.28 -17.20 -5.02
N ALA A 104 -1.58 -18.05 -4.05
CA ALA A 104 -1.41 -17.79 -2.63
C ALA A 104 0.05 -17.49 -2.27
N GLU A 105 0.99 -18.30 -2.76
CA GLU A 105 2.43 -18.09 -2.56
C GLU A 105 2.90 -16.76 -3.16
N ASN A 106 2.44 -16.42 -4.37
CA ASN A 106 2.73 -15.13 -5.01
C ASN A 106 2.17 -13.97 -4.20
N VAL A 107 0.92 -14.05 -3.73
CA VAL A 107 0.29 -13.03 -2.89
C VAL A 107 1.06 -12.85 -1.59
N VAL A 108 1.42 -13.93 -0.88
CA VAL A 108 2.19 -13.83 0.37
C VAL A 108 3.59 -13.25 0.13
N THR A 109 4.26 -13.70 -0.93
CA THR A 109 5.59 -13.19 -1.28
C THR A 109 5.56 -11.70 -1.58
N THR A 110 4.58 -11.24 -2.37
CA THR A 110 4.47 -9.83 -2.76
C THR A 110 3.96 -8.96 -1.62
N ASN A 111 2.85 -9.37 -0.99
CA ASN A 111 2.11 -8.49 -0.08
C ASN A 111 2.62 -8.54 1.36
N VAL A 112 3.33 -9.59 1.77
CA VAL A 112 3.84 -9.75 3.14
C VAL A 112 5.36 -9.71 3.17
N LEU A 113 6.03 -10.61 2.46
CA LEU A 113 7.49 -10.66 2.47
C LEU A 113 8.12 -9.43 1.80
N GLY A 114 7.50 -8.90 0.74
CA GLY A 114 7.92 -7.68 0.07
C GLY A 114 8.04 -6.49 1.02
N PRO A 115 6.96 -6.08 1.71
CA PRO A 115 7.00 -5.02 2.73
C PRO A 115 8.01 -5.27 3.84
N ILE A 116 8.10 -6.50 4.39
CA ILE A 116 9.08 -6.84 5.43
C ILE A 116 10.51 -6.62 4.93
N ARG A 117 10.84 -7.10 3.73
CA ARG A 117 12.16 -6.94 3.11
C ARG A 117 12.49 -5.46 2.81
N LEU A 118 11.49 -4.70 2.33
CA LEU A 118 11.64 -3.26 2.11
C LEU A 118 11.95 -2.54 3.43
N ILE A 119 11.17 -2.78 4.47
CA ILE A 119 11.39 -2.17 5.79
C ILE A 119 12.78 -2.54 6.31
N ALA A 120 13.18 -3.81 6.21
CA ALA A 120 14.51 -4.26 6.64
C ALA A 120 15.64 -3.55 5.87
N ALA A 121 15.46 -3.24 4.59
CA ALA A 121 16.48 -2.56 3.77
C ALA A 121 16.62 -1.05 4.08
N PHE A 122 15.58 -0.41 4.62
CA PHE A 122 15.56 1.04 4.83
C PHE A 122 15.52 1.47 6.29
N VAL A 123 15.13 0.62 7.23
CA VAL A 123 14.87 1.01 8.63
C VAL A 123 16.11 1.57 9.33
N GLU A 124 17.29 1.06 9.05
CA GLU A 124 18.54 1.57 9.64
C GLU A 124 18.77 3.03 9.22
N HIS A 125 18.61 3.34 7.93
CA HIS A 125 18.70 4.70 7.42
C HIS A 125 17.59 5.59 8.02
N LEU A 126 16.33 5.14 8.00
CA LEU A 126 15.21 5.91 8.54
C LEU A 126 15.38 6.25 10.02
N ARG A 127 15.97 5.38 10.82
CA ARG A 127 16.28 5.66 12.24
C ARG A 127 17.28 6.81 12.43
N THR A 128 18.03 7.17 11.41
CA THR A 128 18.96 8.33 11.46
C THR A 128 18.31 9.64 11.02
N ARG A 129 17.07 9.59 10.53
CA ARG A 129 16.37 10.77 10.01
C ARG A 129 15.39 11.31 11.04
N PRO A 130 15.34 12.64 11.26
CA PRO A 130 14.25 13.23 12.01
C PRO A 130 12.94 13.03 11.22
N ASP A 131 11.83 12.87 11.90
CA ASP A 131 10.49 12.75 11.30
C ASP A 131 10.33 11.64 10.26
N ALA A 132 11.09 10.55 10.41
CA ALA A 132 10.99 9.41 9.52
C ALA A 132 9.62 8.72 9.62
N THR A 133 9.09 8.28 8.48
CA THR A 133 7.81 7.59 8.43
C THR A 133 7.88 6.34 7.55
N ILE A 134 7.38 5.23 8.07
CA ILE A 134 7.05 4.03 7.28
C ILE A 134 5.54 4.01 7.10
N VAL A 135 5.08 4.04 5.83
CA VAL A 135 3.67 3.88 5.49
C VAL A 135 3.47 2.46 4.97
N THR A 136 2.74 1.67 5.73
CA THR A 136 2.29 0.33 5.29
C THR A 136 0.93 0.44 4.62
N VAL A 137 0.60 -0.50 3.73
CA VAL A 137 -0.67 -0.48 2.99
C VAL A 137 -1.42 -1.78 3.22
N SER A 138 -2.41 -1.75 4.10
CA SER A 138 -3.35 -2.86 4.32
C SER A 138 -4.57 -2.74 3.38
N SER A 139 -5.74 -2.98 3.86
CA SER A 139 -7.03 -2.87 3.14
C SER A 139 -8.19 -2.98 4.12
N GLY A 140 -9.38 -2.53 3.75
CA GLY A 140 -10.61 -2.93 4.43
C GLY A 140 -10.79 -4.45 4.50
N LEU A 141 -10.23 -5.19 3.54
CA LEU A 141 -10.23 -6.66 3.52
C LEU A 141 -9.29 -7.32 4.55
N ALA A 142 -8.53 -6.52 5.31
CA ALA A 142 -7.82 -7.00 6.51
C ALA A 142 -8.79 -7.30 7.67
N PHE A 143 -9.98 -6.71 7.64
CA PHE A 143 -10.96 -6.74 8.73
C PHE A 143 -12.26 -7.47 8.35
N THR A 144 -12.64 -7.44 7.08
CA THR A 144 -13.82 -8.11 6.56
C THR A 144 -13.44 -8.88 5.29
N PRO A 145 -13.54 -10.22 5.26
CA PRO A 145 -13.04 -11.02 4.15
C PRO A 145 -13.97 -10.99 2.93
N LEU A 146 -13.39 -10.80 1.76
CA LEU A 146 -14.03 -11.05 0.48
C LEU A 146 -13.79 -12.52 0.08
N LYS A 147 -14.86 -13.29 -0.15
CA LYS A 147 -14.81 -14.77 -0.34
C LYS A 147 -13.90 -15.22 -1.48
N VAL A 148 -13.78 -14.41 -2.54
CA VAL A 148 -13.04 -14.78 -3.76
C VAL A 148 -11.54 -14.49 -3.66
N THR A 149 -11.05 -13.88 -2.57
CA THR A 149 -9.64 -13.48 -2.42
C THR A 149 -9.02 -13.89 -1.09
N PRO A 150 -9.10 -15.18 -0.67
CA PRO A 150 -8.70 -15.60 0.68
C PRO A 150 -7.25 -15.25 1.03
N SER A 151 -6.29 -15.51 0.14
CA SER A 151 -4.88 -15.21 0.40
C SER A 151 -4.60 -13.71 0.46
N TYR A 152 -5.31 -12.91 -0.33
CA TYR A 152 -5.20 -11.45 -0.24
C TYR A 152 -5.69 -10.93 1.11
N ASN A 153 -6.88 -11.35 1.56
CA ASN A 153 -7.43 -10.97 2.87
C ASN A 153 -6.44 -11.30 3.98
N ALA A 154 -5.92 -12.53 4.00
CA ALA A 154 -4.91 -12.98 4.96
C ALA A 154 -3.63 -12.12 4.91
N SER A 155 -3.15 -11.79 3.70
CA SER A 155 -1.96 -10.95 3.53
C SER A 155 -2.16 -9.53 4.09
N LYS A 156 -3.36 -8.96 3.92
CA LYS A 156 -3.67 -7.62 4.42
C LYS A 156 -3.90 -7.59 5.93
N ALA A 157 -4.48 -8.65 6.50
CA ALA A 157 -4.54 -8.84 7.94
C ALA A 157 -3.13 -8.96 8.56
N ALA A 158 -2.21 -9.68 7.89
CA ALA A 158 -0.82 -9.78 8.31
C ALA A 158 -0.12 -8.40 8.31
N ILE A 159 -0.35 -7.55 7.31
CA ILE A 159 0.22 -6.19 7.25
C ILE A 159 -0.38 -5.29 8.33
N HIS A 160 -1.69 -5.39 8.62
CA HIS A 160 -2.28 -4.65 9.74
C HIS A 160 -1.58 -5.02 11.07
N MET A 161 -1.49 -6.30 11.39
CA MET A 161 -0.84 -6.74 12.63
C MET A 161 0.66 -6.40 12.66
N LEU A 162 1.36 -6.46 11.52
CA LEU A 162 2.74 -6.02 11.40
C LEU A 162 2.87 -4.53 11.71
N SER A 163 1.95 -3.70 11.22
CA SER A 163 1.95 -2.24 11.46
C SER A 163 1.80 -1.92 12.94
N GLU A 164 0.88 -2.59 13.64
CA GLU A 164 0.70 -2.47 15.09
C GLU A 164 1.98 -2.86 15.84
N SER A 165 2.57 -4.00 15.49
CA SER A 165 3.78 -4.51 16.14
C SER A 165 4.99 -3.60 15.92
N LEU A 166 5.16 -3.06 14.71
CA LEU A 166 6.24 -2.12 14.39
C LEU A 166 6.09 -0.79 15.14
N ARG A 167 4.87 -0.27 15.34
CA ARG A 167 4.64 0.93 16.17
C ARG A 167 5.15 0.73 17.59
N LEU A 168 4.94 -0.47 18.16
CA LEU A 168 5.44 -0.79 19.49
C LEU A 168 6.96 -0.91 19.53
N GLN A 169 7.56 -1.62 18.55
CA GLN A 169 9.01 -1.86 18.53
C GLN A 169 9.84 -0.61 18.22
N LEU A 170 9.31 0.32 17.42
CA LEU A 170 10.02 1.53 17.00
C LEU A 170 9.65 2.76 17.83
N ALA A 171 8.87 2.59 18.91
CA ALA A 171 8.37 3.69 19.74
C ALA A 171 9.48 4.55 20.40
N ASP A 172 10.67 3.99 20.60
CA ASP A 172 11.85 4.65 21.14
C ASP A 172 12.76 5.27 20.07
N THR A 173 12.32 5.29 18.81
CA THR A 173 13.06 5.82 17.66
C THR A 173 12.30 6.98 17.02
N PRO A 174 12.92 7.80 16.15
CA PRO A 174 12.20 8.84 15.40
C PRO A 174 11.27 8.30 14.30
N VAL A 175 11.25 6.98 14.06
CA VAL A 175 10.48 6.36 12.98
C VAL A 175 9.02 6.18 13.39
N ARG A 176 8.13 6.82 12.66
CA ARG A 176 6.68 6.64 12.80
C ARG A 176 6.20 5.54 11.86
N VAL A 177 5.21 4.78 12.30
CA VAL A 177 4.55 3.78 11.44
C VAL A 177 3.10 4.16 11.27
N VAL A 178 2.72 4.48 10.03
CA VAL A 178 1.37 4.85 9.63
C VAL A 178 0.83 3.77 8.69
N GLU A 179 -0.42 3.39 8.87
CA GLU A 179 -1.07 2.41 8.02
C GLU A 179 -2.10 3.10 7.12
N LEU A 180 -1.97 2.94 5.81
CA LEU A 180 -3.00 3.30 4.84
C LEU A 180 -3.95 2.11 4.68
N VAL A 181 -5.25 2.36 4.87
CA VAL A 181 -6.31 1.34 4.81
C VAL A 181 -7.28 1.66 3.66
N PRO A 182 -7.01 1.25 2.41
CA PRO A 182 -7.89 1.51 1.30
C PRO A 182 -9.18 0.68 1.33
N PRO A 183 -10.31 1.23 0.87
CA PRO A 183 -11.46 0.46 0.39
C PRO A 183 -11.19 -0.13 -1.00
N SER A 184 -12.23 -0.64 -1.69
CA SER A 184 -12.16 -0.83 -3.14
C SER A 184 -12.05 0.54 -3.83
N VAL A 185 -11.02 0.72 -4.66
CA VAL A 185 -10.74 1.96 -5.42
C VAL A 185 -10.65 1.63 -6.90
N GLN A 186 -11.16 2.48 -7.78
CA GLN A 186 -11.13 2.32 -9.23
C GLN A 186 -9.69 2.31 -9.76
N THR A 187 -9.14 1.11 -9.92
CA THR A 187 -7.77 0.84 -10.39
C THR A 187 -7.72 -0.52 -11.07
N ASP A 188 -6.64 -0.82 -11.78
CA ASP A 188 -6.39 -2.12 -12.44
C ASP A 188 -5.85 -3.21 -11.49
N LEU A 189 -6.09 -3.12 -10.17
CA LEU A 189 -5.61 -4.12 -9.20
C LEU A 189 -6.25 -5.49 -9.46
N MET A 190 -7.54 -5.50 -9.82
CA MET A 190 -8.26 -6.67 -10.33
C MET A 190 -8.93 -6.35 -11.66
N PRO A 191 -9.11 -7.36 -12.53
CA PRO A 191 -9.85 -7.18 -13.78
C PRO A 191 -11.26 -6.59 -13.53
N GLY A 192 -11.62 -5.53 -14.26
CA GLY A 192 -12.92 -4.85 -14.17
C GLY A 192 -13.11 -3.94 -12.95
N GLN A 193 -12.10 -3.81 -12.09
CA GLN A 193 -12.22 -2.93 -10.90
C GLN A 193 -12.17 -1.43 -11.28
N ALA A 194 -11.47 -1.08 -12.34
CA ALA A 194 -11.37 0.31 -12.80
C ALA A 194 -12.74 0.86 -13.25
N GLU A 195 -13.59 0.02 -13.82
CA GLU A 195 -14.92 0.36 -14.31
C GLU A 195 -16.05 0.08 -13.30
N ASN A 196 -15.70 -0.37 -12.09
CA ASN A 196 -16.68 -0.72 -11.08
C ASN A 196 -17.22 0.53 -10.37
N ASP A 197 -18.47 0.89 -10.62
CA ASP A 197 -19.16 2.03 -9.98
C ASP A 197 -19.30 1.89 -8.45
N GLN A 198 -19.15 0.68 -7.91
CA GLN A 198 -19.16 0.44 -6.47
C GLN A 198 -17.77 0.71 -5.83
N ALA A 199 -16.71 0.81 -6.63
CA ALA A 199 -15.40 1.23 -6.14
C ALA A 199 -15.33 2.76 -6.00
N MET A 200 -14.51 3.23 -5.07
CA MET A 200 -14.28 4.67 -4.88
C MET A 200 -13.47 5.24 -6.04
N PRO A 201 -13.86 6.36 -6.64
CA PRO A 201 -13.02 7.05 -7.62
C PRO A 201 -11.63 7.32 -7.08
N LEU A 202 -10.60 7.12 -7.93
CA LEU A 202 -9.20 7.21 -7.52
C LEU A 202 -8.82 8.61 -7.05
N ASP A 203 -9.29 9.64 -7.71
CA ASP A 203 -9.05 11.05 -7.38
C ASP A 203 -9.70 11.45 -6.05
N GLU A 204 -10.93 11.00 -5.79
CA GLU A 204 -11.62 11.20 -4.50
C GLU A 204 -10.87 10.52 -3.37
N PHE A 205 -10.40 9.27 -3.59
CA PHE A 205 -9.61 8.54 -2.61
C PHE A 205 -8.32 9.29 -2.25
N VAL A 206 -7.56 9.74 -3.25
CA VAL A 206 -6.32 10.48 -3.04
C VAL A 206 -6.57 11.80 -2.30
N ALA A 207 -7.61 12.54 -2.71
CA ALA A 207 -7.95 13.81 -2.07
C ALA A 207 -8.29 13.62 -0.59
N GLU A 208 -9.08 12.59 -0.25
CA GLU A 208 -9.47 12.30 1.14
C GLU A 208 -8.27 11.83 1.98
N VAL A 209 -7.41 10.94 1.43
CA VAL A 209 -6.16 10.50 2.09
C VAL A 209 -5.29 11.70 2.46
N LEU A 210 -5.06 12.60 1.52
CA LEU A 210 -4.21 13.77 1.76
C LEU A 210 -4.84 14.73 2.76
N GLY A 211 -6.15 14.95 2.68
CA GLY A 211 -6.90 15.76 3.68
C GLY A 211 -6.81 15.19 5.09
N ILE A 212 -6.84 13.85 5.25
CA ILE A 212 -6.65 13.20 6.55
C ILE A 212 -5.23 13.46 7.08
N VAL A 213 -4.20 13.28 6.24
CA VAL A 213 -2.80 13.50 6.66
C VAL A 213 -2.55 14.96 7.02
N GLU A 214 -3.12 15.92 6.27
CA GLU A 214 -3.00 17.35 6.52
C GLU A 214 -3.66 17.76 7.86
N THR A 215 -4.85 17.24 8.14
CA THR A 215 -5.62 17.63 9.33
C THR A 215 -5.28 16.82 10.57
N GLN A 216 -4.69 15.64 10.40
CA GLN A 216 -4.37 14.69 11.47
C GLN A 216 -2.92 14.19 11.34
N PRO A 217 -1.89 15.04 11.56
CA PRO A 217 -0.49 14.67 11.35
C PRO A 217 -0.02 13.50 12.21
N GLU A 218 -0.74 13.21 13.33
CA GLU A 218 -0.44 12.10 14.26
C GLU A 218 -1.29 10.85 14.00
N VAL A 219 -2.03 10.80 12.87
CA VAL A 219 -2.88 9.64 12.54
C VAL A 219 -2.05 8.35 12.45
N LYS A 220 -2.57 7.28 13.05
CA LYS A 220 -1.95 5.94 12.99
C LYS A 220 -2.47 5.10 11.84
N GLU A 221 -3.75 5.25 11.52
CA GLU A 221 -4.43 4.59 10.41
C GLU A 221 -5.11 5.65 9.53
N ILE A 222 -4.68 5.79 8.29
CA ILE A 222 -5.33 6.65 7.30
C ILE A 222 -6.52 5.88 6.74
N GLN A 223 -7.72 6.26 7.16
CA GLN A 223 -8.98 5.60 6.82
C GLN A 223 -9.93 6.60 6.20
N VAL A 224 -10.15 6.49 4.89
CA VAL A 224 -11.22 7.24 4.23
C VAL A 224 -12.59 6.78 4.75
N GLU A 225 -13.62 7.63 4.68
CA GLU A 225 -14.92 7.32 5.30
C GLU A 225 -15.49 5.99 4.82
N ARG A 226 -15.35 5.70 3.52
CA ARG A 226 -15.90 4.49 2.89
C ARG A 226 -15.34 3.19 3.49
N VAL A 227 -14.08 3.15 3.92
CA VAL A 227 -13.47 1.92 4.48
C VAL A 227 -13.96 1.60 5.88
N LYS A 228 -14.47 2.58 6.62
CA LYS A 228 -14.92 2.40 8.00
C LYS A 228 -16.06 1.40 8.14
N PHE A 229 -16.86 1.21 7.08
CA PHE A 229 -17.87 0.17 7.03
C PHE A 229 -17.24 -1.23 7.25
N LEU A 230 -16.16 -1.54 6.54
CA LEU A 230 -15.44 -2.82 6.68
C LEU A 230 -14.58 -2.87 7.95
N ARG A 231 -13.91 -1.75 8.27
CA ARG A 231 -12.92 -1.68 9.37
C ARG A 231 -13.55 -1.93 10.74
N TYR A 232 -14.77 -1.48 10.96
CA TYR A 232 -15.39 -1.43 12.29
C TYR A 232 -16.58 -2.37 12.50
N GLY A 233 -16.80 -3.35 11.61
CA GLY A 233 -17.90 -4.32 11.75
C GLY A 233 -17.90 -5.05 13.08
N GLU A 234 -16.75 -5.53 13.54
CA GLU A 234 -16.61 -6.18 14.87
C GLU A 234 -16.90 -5.20 16.00
N ALA A 235 -16.32 -4.00 15.96
CA ALA A 235 -16.50 -3.01 17.01
C ALA A 235 -17.95 -2.48 17.11
N ARG A 236 -18.68 -2.43 16.00
CA ARG A 236 -20.10 -2.10 15.96
C ARG A 236 -21.01 -3.26 16.36
N GLY A 237 -20.51 -4.51 16.30
CA GLY A 237 -21.30 -5.72 16.59
C GLY A 237 -22.17 -6.18 15.42
N ASP A 238 -21.90 -5.70 14.18
CA ASP A 238 -22.63 -6.05 12.95
C ASP A 238 -21.77 -6.81 11.94
N TYR A 239 -20.68 -7.43 12.37
CA TYR A 239 -19.69 -8.10 11.52
C TYR A 239 -20.29 -9.08 10.50
N ASP A 240 -21.18 -9.98 10.94
CA ASP A 240 -21.80 -10.96 10.07
C ASP A 240 -22.63 -10.31 8.95
N GLN A 241 -23.29 -9.19 9.24
CA GLN A 241 -24.03 -8.43 8.25
C GLN A 241 -23.09 -7.73 7.27
N VAL A 242 -21.97 -7.19 7.75
CA VAL A 242 -20.94 -6.56 6.90
C VAL A 242 -20.35 -7.59 5.94
N VAL A 243 -20.00 -8.79 6.44
CA VAL A 243 -19.52 -9.92 5.62
C VAL A 243 -20.57 -10.33 4.57
N ALA A 244 -21.83 -10.48 4.97
CA ALA A 244 -22.92 -10.84 4.06
C ALA A 244 -23.12 -9.77 2.97
N THR A 245 -23.12 -8.50 3.36
CA THR A 245 -23.27 -7.38 2.42
C THR A 245 -22.14 -7.33 1.41
N LEU A 246 -20.89 -7.43 1.87
CA LEU A 246 -19.71 -7.42 1.01
C LEU A 246 -19.74 -8.56 -0.01
N ASN A 247 -20.10 -9.77 0.43
CA ASN A 247 -20.07 -10.96 -0.42
C ASN A 247 -21.34 -11.17 -1.25
N GLY A 248 -22.45 -10.53 -0.89
CA GLY A 248 -23.68 -10.53 -1.67
C GLY A 248 -23.66 -9.58 -2.85
N THR A 249 -22.86 -8.51 -2.77
CA THR A 249 -22.63 -7.53 -3.84
C THR A 249 -21.37 -7.79 -4.65
N ASP A 250 -20.70 -8.93 -4.43
CA ASP A 250 -19.47 -9.30 -5.12
C ASP A 250 -19.69 -9.33 -6.65
N PRO A 251 -19.09 -8.41 -7.43
CA PRO A 251 -19.25 -8.38 -8.89
C PRO A 251 -18.62 -9.59 -9.58
N HIS A 252 -17.79 -10.38 -8.87
CA HIS A 252 -17.17 -11.62 -9.34
C HIS A 252 -17.87 -12.87 -8.81
N GLY A 253 -18.92 -12.71 -7.98
CA GLY A 253 -19.72 -13.79 -7.42
C GLY A 253 -20.58 -14.47 -8.50
N LYS A 254 -20.23 -15.70 -8.87
CA LYS A 254 -21.10 -16.62 -9.59
C LYS A 254 -22.03 -17.33 -8.62
#